data_58fc4e55a236f507666413dc743d3937
#
_entry.id   58fc4e55a236f507666413dc743d3937
#
_cell.length_a   1.000
_cell.length_b   1.000
_cell.length_c   1.000
_cell.angle_alpha   90.00
_cell.angle_beta   90.00
_cell.angle_gamma   90.00
#
_symmetry.space_group_name_H-M   'P 1'
#
loop_
_entity.id
_entity.type
_entity.pdbx_description
1 polymer ?
#
loop_
_entity_poly.entity_id
_entity_poly.type
_entity_poly.pdbx_seq_one_letter_code
_entity_poly.pdbx_strand_id
1 'polypeptide(L)'
;MSDRKGTRVALCVARFYSELADKLETGARAVLEGAGVGEIDRFEVPGAFELPVIAKYAARSGRYHAIVCLGAVIRGETDHYDYVCGEAARGIQAVQLETGVPCGFGVLTVDTMAQALDRVFGGSKRDTGRHAAEAALAALAVKEEIARAGERSTTT
;
A
#
# COMPACT_ATOMS: atom_id res chain seq x y z
N MET A 1 -1.25 -20.44 8.40
CA MET A 1 -1.07 -19.61 7.19
C MET A 1 -2.39 -19.44 6.50
N SER A 2 -2.86 -18.22 6.35
CA SER A 2 -4.12 -17.96 5.69
C SER A 2 -3.97 -18.16 4.18
N ASP A 3 -4.91 -18.85 3.57
CA ASP A 3 -4.96 -19.01 2.12
C ASP A 3 -5.85 -17.89 1.56
N ARG A 4 -5.23 -16.93 0.90
CA ARG A 4 -5.92 -15.81 0.27
C ARG A 4 -6.03 -15.98 -1.24
N LYS A 5 -6.26 -17.21 -1.67
CA LYS A 5 -6.33 -17.58 -3.09
C LYS A 5 -7.39 -16.77 -3.86
N GLY A 6 -8.49 -16.45 -3.22
CA GLY A 6 -9.55 -15.63 -3.84
C GLY A 6 -9.34 -14.13 -3.69
N THR A 7 -8.28 -13.69 -3.03
CA THR A 7 -8.01 -12.27 -2.80
C THR A 7 -7.24 -11.67 -3.98
N ARG A 8 -7.67 -10.50 -4.43
CA ARG A 8 -7.02 -9.74 -5.49
C ARG A 8 -6.51 -8.42 -4.92
N VAL A 9 -5.25 -8.10 -5.17
CA VAL A 9 -4.58 -6.91 -4.63
C VAL A 9 -4.01 -6.08 -5.78
N ALA A 10 -4.23 -4.77 -5.73
CA ALA A 10 -3.57 -3.82 -6.63
C ALA A 10 -2.32 -3.28 -5.94
N LEU A 11 -1.20 -3.38 -6.62
CA LEU A 11 0.09 -2.89 -6.15
C LEU A 11 0.43 -1.63 -6.97
N CYS A 12 0.28 -0.46 -6.36
CA CYS A 12 0.51 0.83 -7.00
C CYS A 12 1.91 1.33 -6.63
N VAL A 13 2.76 1.51 -7.64
CA VAL A 13 4.19 1.76 -7.42
C VAL A 13 4.61 3.08 -8.07
N ALA A 14 5.08 4.01 -7.25
CA ALA A 14 5.66 5.27 -7.71
C ALA A 14 7.14 5.04 -7.99
N ARG A 15 7.57 5.31 -9.22
CA ARG A 15 8.88 4.91 -9.73
C ARG A 15 9.95 6.01 -9.73
N PHE A 16 9.69 7.16 -9.13
CA PHE A 16 10.65 8.27 -9.17
C PHE A 16 12.05 7.84 -8.71
N TYR A 17 12.13 7.10 -7.60
CA TYR A 17 13.37 6.46 -7.15
C TYR A 17 13.27 4.97 -7.47
N SER A 18 13.66 4.58 -8.68
CA SER A 18 13.42 3.23 -9.18
C SER A 18 14.02 2.12 -8.32
N GLU A 19 15.22 2.32 -7.78
CA GLU A 19 15.87 1.34 -6.91
C GLU A 19 15.08 1.13 -5.62
N LEU A 20 14.62 2.22 -5.01
CA LEU A 20 13.79 2.14 -3.80
C LEU A 20 12.44 1.48 -4.10
N ALA A 21 11.84 1.84 -5.24
CA ALA A 21 10.58 1.26 -5.66
C ALA A 21 10.69 -0.26 -5.82
N ASP A 22 11.75 -0.75 -6.44
CA ASP A 22 11.99 -2.18 -6.60
C ASP A 22 12.10 -2.89 -5.26
N LYS A 23 12.82 -2.31 -4.32
CA LYS A 23 13.00 -2.89 -2.98
C LYS A 23 11.72 -2.86 -2.15
N LEU A 24 10.94 -1.78 -2.26
CA LEU A 24 9.64 -1.71 -1.62
C LEU A 24 8.71 -2.79 -2.17
N GLU A 25 8.70 -2.96 -3.47
CA GLU A 25 7.89 -3.97 -4.14
C GLU A 25 8.30 -5.38 -3.72
N THR A 26 9.60 -5.66 -3.62
CA THR A 26 10.10 -6.96 -3.17
C THR A 26 9.56 -7.30 -1.78
N GLY A 27 9.62 -6.36 -0.84
CA GLY A 27 9.09 -6.57 0.51
C GLY A 27 7.59 -6.79 0.54
N ALA A 28 6.85 -5.99 -0.22
CA ALA A 28 5.39 -6.12 -0.29
C ALA A 28 4.98 -7.44 -0.91
N ARG A 29 5.60 -7.83 -2.04
CA ARG A 29 5.29 -9.10 -2.71
C ARG A 29 5.56 -10.31 -1.83
N ALA A 30 6.64 -10.28 -1.06
CA ALA A 30 6.96 -11.38 -0.15
C ALA A 30 5.81 -11.65 0.83
N VAL A 31 5.18 -10.59 1.35
CA VAL A 31 4.03 -10.72 2.25
C VAL A 31 2.80 -11.24 1.50
N LEU A 32 2.49 -10.63 0.36
CA LEU A 32 1.29 -11.00 -0.40
C LEU A 32 1.35 -12.44 -0.89
N GLU A 33 2.48 -12.84 -1.44
CA GLU A 33 2.69 -14.20 -1.93
C GLU A 33 2.71 -15.20 -0.77
N GLY A 34 3.36 -14.85 0.34
CA GLY A 34 3.39 -15.68 1.55
C GLY A 34 2.00 -15.89 2.17
N ALA A 35 1.10 -14.94 1.99
CA ALA A 35 -0.29 -15.05 2.44
C ALA A 35 -1.19 -15.80 1.44
N GLY A 36 -0.66 -16.18 0.28
CA GLY A 36 -1.41 -16.92 -0.72
C GLY A 36 -2.36 -16.06 -1.56
N VAL A 37 -2.11 -14.75 -1.66
CA VAL A 37 -2.93 -13.84 -2.49
C VAL A 37 -2.97 -14.37 -3.92
N GLY A 38 -4.18 -14.53 -4.46
CA GLY A 38 -4.37 -15.19 -5.75
C GLY A 38 -4.01 -14.35 -6.96
N GLU A 39 -4.21 -13.04 -6.89
CA GLU A 39 -3.94 -12.14 -8.01
C GLU A 39 -3.31 -10.85 -7.49
N ILE A 40 -2.18 -10.47 -8.06
CA ILE A 40 -1.47 -9.23 -7.75
C ILE A 40 -1.28 -8.49 -9.07
N ASP A 41 -2.00 -7.39 -9.25
CA ASP A 41 -1.87 -6.54 -10.43
C ASP A 41 -1.04 -5.31 -10.07
N ARG A 42 -0.07 -5.00 -10.91
CA ARG A 42 0.89 -3.94 -10.65
C ARG A 42 0.66 -2.76 -11.58
N PHE A 43 0.57 -1.56 -10.99
CA PHE A 43 0.38 -0.31 -11.73
C PHE A 43 1.46 0.69 -11.35
N GLU A 44 2.13 1.26 -12.35
CA GLU A 44 3.20 2.23 -12.14
C GLU A 44 2.71 3.65 -12.33
N VAL A 45 3.21 4.56 -11.50
CA VAL A 45 3.03 6.01 -11.65
C VAL A 45 4.38 6.71 -11.48
N PRO A 46 4.53 7.95 -11.98
CA PRO A 46 5.82 8.64 -11.88
C PRO A 46 6.27 8.92 -10.44
N GLY A 47 5.42 9.47 -9.61
CA GLY A 47 5.78 9.87 -8.26
C GLY A 47 4.69 9.59 -7.23
N ALA A 48 5.02 9.83 -5.98
CA ALA A 48 4.10 9.58 -4.87
C ALA A 48 2.83 10.44 -4.95
N PHE A 49 2.93 11.63 -5.56
CA PHE A 49 1.78 12.53 -5.70
C PHE A 49 0.67 11.91 -6.56
N GLU A 50 1.00 11.00 -7.48
CA GLU A 50 0.02 10.34 -8.35
C GLU A 50 -0.58 9.06 -7.75
N LEU A 51 -0.06 8.60 -6.60
CA LEU A 51 -0.58 7.37 -5.97
C LEU A 51 -2.05 7.46 -5.57
N PRO A 52 -2.54 8.57 -4.97
CA PRO A 52 -3.94 8.63 -4.56
C PRO A 52 -4.94 8.44 -5.70
N VAL A 53 -4.70 9.03 -6.86
CA VAL A 53 -5.65 8.90 -7.96
C VAL A 53 -5.66 7.48 -8.53
N ILE A 54 -4.51 6.83 -8.60
CA ILE A 54 -4.45 5.44 -9.07
C ILE A 54 -5.10 4.50 -8.06
N ALA A 55 -4.84 4.73 -6.78
CA ALA A 55 -5.51 3.97 -5.72
C ALA A 55 -7.03 4.11 -5.81
N LYS A 56 -7.52 5.32 -6.10
CA LYS A 56 -8.95 5.57 -6.25
C LYS A 56 -9.54 4.82 -7.43
N TYR A 57 -8.87 4.83 -8.58
CA TYR A 57 -9.33 4.07 -9.76
C TYR A 57 -9.38 2.58 -9.45
N ALA A 58 -8.34 2.03 -8.83
CA ALA A 58 -8.29 0.62 -8.45
C ALA A 58 -9.41 0.28 -7.47
N ALA A 59 -9.61 1.11 -6.44
CA ALA A 59 -10.64 0.89 -5.43
C ALA A 59 -12.04 0.92 -6.02
N ARG A 60 -12.32 1.85 -6.91
CA ARG A 60 -13.64 2.00 -7.53
C ARG A 60 -13.92 1.01 -8.65
N SER A 61 -12.91 0.30 -9.12
CA SER A 61 -13.08 -0.70 -10.17
C SER A 61 -13.91 -1.91 -9.71
N GLY A 62 -14.02 -2.12 -8.39
CA GLY A 62 -14.67 -3.31 -7.85
C GLY A 62 -13.84 -4.58 -8.02
N ARG A 63 -12.65 -4.47 -8.59
CA ARG A 63 -11.81 -5.61 -8.93
C ARG A 63 -10.90 -6.06 -7.79
N TYR A 64 -10.53 -5.16 -6.89
CA TYR A 64 -9.52 -5.42 -5.87
C TYR A 64 -10.10 -5.38 -4.46
N HIS A 65 -9.66 -6.31 -3.62
CA HIS A 65 -10.05 -6.39 -2.22
C HIS A 65 -9.21 -5.48 -1.33
N ALA A 66 -7.97 -5.24 -1.75
CA ALA A 66 -7.04 -4.36 -1.04
C ALA A 66 -6.06 -3.73 -2.02
N ILE A 67 -5.45 -2.63 -1.60
CA ILE A 67 -4.49 -1.87 -2.41
C ILE A 67 -3.26 -1.64 -1.56
N VAL A 68 -2.08 -1.70 -2.17
CA VAL A 68 -0.82 -1.36 -1.52
C VAL A 68 -0.15 -0.26 -2.33
N CYS A 69 0.12 0.88 -1.71
CA CYS A 69 0.76 2.02 -2.35
C CYS A 69 2.21 2.11 -1.90
N LEU A 70 3.12 2.10 -2.85
CA LEU A 70 4.56 2.10 -2.60
C LEU A 70 5.23 3.27 -3.30
N GLY A 71 6.11 3.95 -2.61
CA GLY A 71 6.87 5.06 -3.17
C GLY A 71 7.83 5.64 -2.16
N ALA A 72 8.56 6.66 -2.56
CA ALA A 72 9.53 7.32 -1.68
C ALA A 72 9.57 8.81 -1.98
N VAL A 73 9.62 9.59 -0.92
CA VAL A 73 9.83 11.03 -0.98
C VAL A 73 11.02 11.35 -0.10
N ILE A 74 12.06 11.93 -0.70
CA ILE A 74 13.27 12.32 0.01
C ILE A 74 13.31 13.83 0.07
N ARG A 75 13.56 14.38 1.26
CA ARG A 75 13.58 15.83 1.47
C ARG A 75 14.64 16.51 0.59
N GLY A 76 14.22 17.55 -0.10
CA GLY A 76 15.09 18.41 -0.89
C GLY A 76 15.28 19.77 -0.24
N GLU A 77 15.66 20.78 -1.04
CA GLU A 77 15.96 22.11 -0.56
C GLU A 77 14.73 23.01 -0.36
N THR A 78 13.55 22.57 -0.84
CA THR A 78 12.33 23.37 -0.83
C THR A 78 11.21 22.67 -0.07
N ASP A 79 10.09 23.38 0.09
CA ASP A 79 8.89 22.85 0.74
C ASP A 79 8.16 21.78 -0.08
N HIS A 80 8.62 21.46 -1.28
CA HIS A 80 8.03 20.46 -2.16
C HIS A 80 7.80 19.14 -1.44
N TYR A 81 8.77 18.73 -0.60
CA TYR A 81 8.67 17.50 0.20
C TYR A 81 7.39 17.49 1.06
N ASP A 82 7.10 18.60 1.75
CA ASP A 82 5.96 18.65 2.66
C ASP A 82 4.64 18.55 1.91
N TYR A 83 4.52 19.19 0.73
CA TYR A 83 3.33 19.09 -0.09
C TYR A 83 3.10 17.68 -0.62
N VAL A 84 4.15 17.06 -1.14
CA VAL A 84 4.02 15.68 -1.69
C VAL A 84 3.67 14.69 -0.59
N CYS A 85 4.38 14.72 0.54
CA CYS A 85 4.11 13.82 1.65
C CYS A 85 2.71 14.00 2.22
N GLY A 86 2.31 15.25 2.45
CA GLY A 86 0.99 15.56 3.00
C GLY A 86 -0.14 15.13 2.10
N GLU A 87 -0.06 15.43 0.81
CA GLU A 87 -1.11 15.08 -0.15
C GLU A 87 -1.14 13.57 -0.43
N ALA A 88 0.01 12.91 -0.51
CA ALA A 88 0.05 11.46 -0.70
C ALA A 88 -0.62 10.75 0.48
N ALA A 89 -0.25 11.10 1.71
CA ALA A 89 -0.81 10.48 2.91
C ALA A 89 -2.31 10.77 3.04
N ARG A 90 -2.70 12.04 2.90
CA ARG A 90 -4.10 12.45 3.01
C ARG A 90 -4.95 11.83 1.92
N GLY A 91 -4.45 11.83 0.69
CA GLY A 91 -5.19 11.32 -0.47
C GLY A 91 -5.39 9.80 -0.40
N ILE A 92 -4.37 9.05 -0.01
CA ILE A 92 -4.50 7.60 0.14
C ILE A 92 -5.47 7.25 1.26
N GLN A 93 -5.41 7.98 2.39
CA GLN A 93 -6.35 7.78 3.48
C GLN A 93 -7.78 8.11 3.04
N ALA A 94 -7.97 9.18 2.26
CA ALA A 94 -9.28 9.54 1.73
C ALA A 94 -9.86 8.41 0.85
N VAL A 95 -9.05 7.80 0.00
CA VAL A 95 -9.50 6.67 -0.83
C VAL A 95 -10.01 5.52 0.05
N GLN A 96 -9.27 5.18 1.09
CA GLN A 96 -9.66 4.13 2.04
C GLN A 96 -11.02 4.42 2.69
N LEU A 97 -11.17 5.62 3.20
CA LEU A 97 -12.38 6.02 3.91
C LEU A 97 -13.59 6.14 2.98
N GLU A 98 -13.40 6.69 1.77
CA GLU A 98 -14.49 6.89 0.82
C GLU A 98 -14.96 5.59 0.16
N THR A 99 -14.04 4.68 -0.12
CA THR A 99 -14.36 3.46 -0.88
C THR A 99 -14.54 2.23 -0.02
N GLY A 100 -14.02 2.25 1.20
CA GLY A 100 -14.00 1.08 2.08
C GLY A 100 -13.00 0.01 1.67
N VAL A 101 -12.14 0.28 0.68
CA VAL A 101 -11.09 -0.65 0.25
C VAL A 101 -9.82 -0.34 1.02
N PRO A 102 -9.27 -1.30 1.77
CA PRO A 102 -8.02 -1.06 2.51
C PRO A 102 -6.88 -0.69 1.60
N CYS A 103 -6.12 0.35 1.99
CA CYS A 103 -4.95 0.81 1.26
C CYS A 103 -3.74 0.82 2.21
N GLY A 104 -2.75 -0.01 1.94
CA GLY A 104 -1.50 0.00 2.70
C GLY A 104 -0.66 1.20 2.30
N PHE A 105 -0.16 1.94 3.29
CA PHE A 105 0.65 3.13 3.06
C PHE A 105 2.13 2.77 3.14
N GLY A 106 2.75 2.52 1.99
CA GLY A 106 4.16 2.17 1.88
C GLY A 106 4.97 3.28 1.21
N VAL A 107 4.72 4.52 1.59
CA VAL A 107 5.47 5.68 1.06
C VAL A 107 6.49 6.12 2.09
N LEU A 108 7.76 5.99 1.74
CA LEU A 108 8.86 6.50 2.55
C LEU A 108 8.85 8.03 2.53
N THR A 109 8.97 8.62 3.71
CA THR A 109 9.06 10.08 3.86
C THR A 109 10.28 10.36 4.73
N VAL A 110 11.42 10.51 4.08
CA VAL A 110 12.72 10.53 4.76
C VAL A 110 13.55 11.74 4.35
N ASP A 111 14.57 12.05 5.14
CA ASP A 111 15.45 13.18 4.87
C ASP A 111 16.57 12.82 3.89
N THR A 112 17.05 11.57 3.89
CA THR A 112 18.19 11.16 3.09
C THR A 112 17.96 9.81 2.40
N MET A 113 18.73 9.57 1.35
CA MET A 113 18.75 8.27 0.67
C MET A 113 19.18 7.15 1.62
N ALA A 114 20.13 7.40 2.51
CA ALA A 114 20.58 6.42 3.49
C ALA A 114 19.44 5.98 4.40
N GLN A 115 18.62 6.92 4.86
CA GLN A 115 17.44 6.59 5.67
C GLN A 115 16.44 5.73 4.87
N ALA A 116 16.27 6.03 3.59
CA ALA A 116 15.38 5.26 2.71
C ALA A 116 15.88 3.83 2.55
N LEU A 117 17.16 3.66 2.27
CA LEU A 117 17.76 2.32 2.07
C LEU A 117 17.71 1.47 3.34
N ASP A 118 17.74 2.08 4.51
CA ASP A 118 17.58 1.36 5.78
C ASP A 118 16.16 0.82 6.00
N ARG A 119 15.17 1.35 5.29
CA ARG A 119 13.75 1.07 5.52
C ARG A 119 13.05 0.35 4.38
N VAL A 120 13.82 -0.35 3.57
CA VAL A 120 13.32 -1.18 2.47
C VAL A 120 13.90 -2.59 2.62
N PHE A 121 13.52 -3.49 1.71
CA PHE A 121 14.05 -4.85 1.69
C PHE A 121 15.58 -4.84 1.68
N GLY A 122 16.17 -5.58 2.59
CA GLY A 122 17.63 -5.63 2.77
C GLY A 122 18.20 -4.56 3.68
N GLY A 123 17.39 -3.63 4.17
CA GLY A 123 17.84 -2.57 5.07
C GLY A 123 17.90 -3.00 6.53
N SER A 124 18.42 -2.11 7.38
CA SER A 124 18.64 -2.37 8.81
C SER A 124 17.46 -2.02 9.70
N LYS A 125 16.46 -1.29 9.16
CA LYS A 125 15.27 -0.88 9.88
C LYS A 125 14.05 -1.64 9.35
N ARG A 126 12.85 -1.26 9.81
CA ARG A 126 11.60 -1.90 9.38
C ARG A 126 11.37 -1.71 7.88
N ASP A 127 11.12 -2.80 7.17
CA ASP A 127 10.83 -2.80 5.74
C ASP A 127 9.43 -2.19 5.50
N THR A 128 9.40 -1.00 4.93
CA THR A 128 8.18 -0.23 4.72
C THR A 128 7.23 -0.89 3.73
N GLY A 129 7.75 -1.50 2.67
CA GLY A 129 6.93 -2.22 1.69
C GLY A 129 6.25 -3.44 2.31
N ARG A 130 7.02 -4.21 3.06
CA ARG A 130 6.50 -5.35 3.81
C ARG A 130 5.39 -4.91 4.77
N HIS A 131 5.66 -3.87 5.54
CA HIS A 131 4.71 -3.36 6.53
C HIS A 131 3.40 -2.89 5.88
N ALA A 132 3.50 -2.19 4.75
CA ALA A 132 2.31 -1.70 4.02
C ALA A 132 1.42 -2.86 3.58
N ALA A 133 2.00 -3.92 3.04
CA ALA A 133 1.25 -5.11 2.63
C ALA A 133 0.61 -5.82 3.83
N GLU A 134 1.35 -5.95 4.93
CA GLU A 134 0.82 -6.53 6.16
C GLU A 134 -0.38 -5.72 6.69
N ALA A 135 -0.26 -4.40 6.69
CA ALA A 135 -1.34 -3.51 7.16
C ALA A 135 -2.59 -3.63 6.27
N ALA A 136 -2.41 -3.67 4.95
CA ALA A 136 -3.53 -3.82 4.02
C ALA A 136 -4.27 -5.14 4.24
N LEU A 137 -3.54 -6.24 4.37
CA LEU A 137 -4.15 -7.55 4.62
C LEU A 137 -4.80 -7.64 6.00
N ALA A 138 -4.19 -7.02 7.01
CA ALA A 138 -4.77 -6.99 8.35
C ALA A 138 -6.10 -6.22 8.36
N ALA A 139 -6.15 -5.07 7.70
CA ALA A 139 -7.37 -4.28 7.59
C ALA A 139 -8.46 -5.03 6.81
N LEU A 140 -8.06 -5.73 5.74
CA LEU A 140 -8.99 -6.56 4.96
C LEU A 140 -9.57 -7.68 5.81
N ALA A 141 -8.75 -8.34 6.61
CA ALA A 141 -9.21 -9.42 7.49
C ALA A 141 -10.25 -8.92 8.49
N VAL A 142 -10.04 -7.74 9.07
CA VAL A 142 -11.01 -7.13 9.99
C VAL A 142 -12.30 -6.75 9.27
N LYS A 143 -12.20 -6.19 8.07
CA LYS A 143 -13.36 -5.86 7.25
C LYS A 143 -14.22 -7.11 6.99
N GLU A 144 -13.58 -8.21 6.63
CA GLU A 144 -14.26 -9.49 6.39
C GLU A 144 -14.90 -10.03 7.66
N GLU A 145 -14.22 -9.91 8.80
CA GLU A 145 -14.74 -10.32 10.10
C GLU A 145 -15.99 -9.52 10.47
N ILE A 146 -15.98 -8.22 10.25
CA ILE A 146 -17.14 -7.36 10.50
C ILE A 146 -18.30 -7.75 9.60
N ALA A 147 -18.06 -8.05 8.33
CA ALA A 147 -19.10 -8.48 7.40
C ALA A 147 -19.74 -9.80 7.87
N ARG A 148 -18.93 -10.77 8.32
CA ARG A 148 -19.44 -12.04 8.85
C ARG A 148 -20.26 -11.83 10.14
N ALA A 149 -19.84 -10.91 10.99
CA ALA A 149 -20.57 -10.58 12.22
C ALA A 149 -21.96 -10.01 11.89
N GLY A 150 -22.04 -9.14 10.84
CA GLY A 150 -23.31 -8.63 10.35
C GLY A 150 -24.23 -9.73 9.82
N GLU A 151 -23.68 -10.67 9.08
CA GLU A 151 -24.41 -11.83 8.56
C GLU A 151 -24.99 -12.69 9.70
N ARG A 152 -24.20 -12.96 10.73
CA ARG A 152 -24.67 -13.71 11.91
C ARG A 152 -25.80 -12.99 12.62
N SER A 153 -25.77 -11.67 12.67
CA SER A 153 -26.80 -10.85 13.31
C SER A 153 -28.14 -10.91 12.56
N THR A 154 -28.13 -11.17 11.25
CA THR A 154 -29.35 -11.20 10.42
C THR A 154 -29.99 -12.59 10.35
N THR A 155 -29.36 -13.61 10.87
CA THR A 155 -29.86 -14.99 10.81
C THR A 155 -30.63 -15.45 12.05
N THR A 156 -30.89 -14.57 13.03
CA THR A 156 -31.70 -14.85 14.21
C THR A 156 -33.21 -14.53 14.01
#